data_fd2322e9ebdf9d16073c5788046b4264
#
_entry.id   fd2322e9ebdf9d16073c5788046b4264
#
_cell.length_a   1.000
_cell.length_b   1.000
_cell.length_c   1.000
_cell.angle_alpha   90.00
_cell.angle_beta   90.00
_cell.angle_gamma   90.00
#
_symmetry.space_group_name_H-M   'P 1'
#
loop_
_entity.id
_entity.type
_entity.pdbx_description
1 polymer ?
#
loop_
_entity_poly.entity_id
_entity_poly.type
_entity_poly.pdbx_seq_one_letter_code
_entity_poly.pdbx_strand_id
1 'polypeptide(L)'
;MKKAIKIFTLLLLFLGLAACQEKMPEGADLKTLRVALTPAPEVFSNLGGVAACAAIVHEGALLNQEWTVSVDNNPDWVSVEKIDYDSSFTGTYEGDDKVVTVPGVRISVEPNTSSVKRTAYLRFSVADGGSITYLINQSR
;
A
#
# COMPACT_ATOMS: atom_id res chain seq x y z
N MET A 1 -24.80 -52.47 -14.94
CA MET A 1 -23.52 -52.31 -14.16
C MET A 1 -22.49 -51.40 -14.83
N LYS A 2 -22.25 -51.51 -16.14
CA LYS A 2 -21.26 -50.61 -16.81
C LYS A 2 -21.62 -49.14 -16.84
N LYS A 3 -22.89 -48.77 -16.79
CA LYS A 3 -23.37 -47.37 -16.78
C LYS A 3 -23.19 -46.70 -15.41
N ALA A 4 -23.32 -47.44 -14.33
CA ALA A 4 -23.15 -46.91 -12.97
C ALA A 4 -21.68 -46.60 -12.64
N ILE A 5 -20.74 -47.39 -13.17
CA ILE A 5 -19.29 -47.20 -12.99
C ILE A 5 -18.83 -45.90 -13.70
N LYS A 6 -19.41 -45.61 -14.89
CA LYS A 6 -19.08 -44.38 -15.63
C LYS A 6 -19.60 -43.14 -14.94
N ILE A 7 -20.75 -43.18 -14.32
CA ILE A 7 -21.32 -42.06 -13.55
C ILE A 7 -20.49 -41.82 -12.27
N PHE A 8 -20.03 -42.89 -11.62
CA PHE A 8 -19.23 -42.79 -10.41
C PHE A 8 -17.83 -42.23 -10.70
N THR A 9 -17.23 -42.62 -11.82
CA THR A 9 -15.93 -42.06 -12.26
C THR A 9 -16.03 -40.59 -12.64
N LEU A 10 -17.16 -40.22 -13.29
CA LEU A 10 -17.42 -38.82 -13.65
C LEU A 10 -17.65 -37.95 -12.39
N LEU A 11 -18.34 -38.47 -11.38
CA LEU A 11 -18.59 -37.82 -10.12
C LEU A 11 -17.29 -37.61 -9.34
N LEU A 12 -16.40 -38.59 -9.34
CA LEU A 12 -15.06 -38.48 -8.74
C LEU A 12 -14.18 -37.46 -9.46
N LEU A 13 -14.30 -37.35 -10.78
CA LEU A 13 -13.59 -36.33 -11.54
C LEU A 13 -14.09 -34.91 -11.18
N PHE A 14 -15.40 -34.74 -10.98
CA PHE A 14 -15.97 -33.46 -10.55
C PHE A 14 -15.56 -33.09 -9.12
N LEU A 15 -15.49 -34.03 -8.22
CA LEU A 15 -15.01 -33.82 -6.86
C LEU A 15 -13.51 -33.50 -6.84
N GLY A 16 -12.71 -34.09 -7.73
CA GLY A 16 -11.30 -33.76 -7.89
C GLY A 16 -11.07 -32.35 -8.41
N LEU A 17 -11.89 -31.88 -9.34
CA LEU A 17 -11.81 -30.50 -9.86
C LEU A 17 -12.27 -29.46 -8.83
N ALA A 18 -13.25 -29.78 -8.00
CA ALA A 18 -13.68 -28.90 -6.90
C ALA A 18 -12.63 -28.82 -5.77
N ALA A 19 -11.84 -29.89 -5.55
CA ALA A 19 -10.77 -29.89 -4.59
C ALA A 19 -9.51 -29.15 -5.09
N CYS A 20 -9.33 -28.99 -6.41
CA CYS A 20 -8.27 -28.19 -7.01
C CYS A 20 -8.57 -26.69 -7.03
N GLN A 21 -9.81 -26.28 -6.85
CA GLN A 21 -10.15 -24.93 -6.46
C GLN A 21 -9.91 -24.82 -4.95
N GLU A 22 -8.65 -24.85 -4.57
CA GLU A 22 -8.30 -24.54 -3.21
C GLU A 22 -8.98 -23.25 -2.80
N LYS A 23 -9.83 -23.35 -1.80
CA LYS A 23 -10.31 -22.19 -1.08
C LYS A 23 -9.08 -21.38 -0.73
N MET A 24 -8.94 -20.20 -1.30
CA MET A 24 -8.03 -19.22 -0.73
C MET A 24 -8.28 -19.23 0.78
N PRO A 25 -7.23 -19.31 1.59
CA PRO A 25 -7.41 -19.33 3.03
C PRO A 25 -8.39 -18.23 3.41
N GLU A 26 -9.42 -18.58 4.18
CA GLU A 26 -10.36 -17.61 4.73
C GLU A 26 -9.55 -16.52 5.41
N GLY A 27 -9.63 -15.28 4.91
CA GLY A 27 -8.78 -14.18 5.32
C GLY A 27 -7.77 -13.70 4.26
N ALA A 28 -7.58 -14.41 3.13
CA ALA A 28 -7.00 -13.80 1.95
C ALA A 28 -8.04 -12.87 1.33
N ASP A 29 -8.36 -11.81 2.05
CA ASP A 29 -9.24 -10.77 1.57
C ASP A 29 -8.55 -10.09 0.38
N LEU A 30 -9.05 -10.35 -0.81
CA LEU A 30 -8.59 -9.70 -2.04
C LEU A 30 -8.77 -8.18 -2.00
N LYS A 31 -9.50 -7.70 -1.00
CA LYS A 31 -9.72 -6.28 -0.72
C LYS A 31 -8.82 -5.72 0.37
N THR A 32 -7.83 -6.47 0.83
CA THR A 32 -6.87 -5.94 1.81
C THR A 32 -6.17 -4.74 1.22
N LEU A 33 -6.36 -3.59 1.87
CA LEU A 33 -5.71 -2.35 1.51
C LEU A 33 -4.22 -2.42 1.88
N ARG A 34 -3.37 -2.02 0.95
CA ARG A 34 -1.92 -1.92 1.15
C ARG A 34 -1.42 -0.59 0.63
N VAL A 35 -0.41 -0.06 1.28
CA VAL A 35 0.28 1.14 0.84
C VAL A 35 1.78 0.91 0.79
N ALA A 36 2.40 1.37 -0.27
CA ALA A 36 3.86 1.45 -0.40
C ALA A 36 4.26 2.88 -0.74
N LEU A 37 5.25 3.40 -0.05
CA LEU A 37 5.86 4.69 -0.35
C LEU A 37 7.22 4.46 -1.01
N THR A 38 7.48 5.14 -2.11
CA THR A 38 8.72 4.99 -2.89
C THR A 38 9.28 6.36 -3.32
N PRO A 39 10.51 6.71 -2.95
CA PRO A 39 11.35 5.99 -2.00
C PRO A 39 10.72 5.93 -0.62
N ALA A 40 10.93 4.83 0.11
CA ALA A 40 10.43 4.73 1.47
C ALA A 40 11.08 5.85 2.32
N PRO A 41 10.29 6.63 3.09
CA PRO A 41 10.86 7.66 3.93
C PRO A 41 11.72 7.01 5.02
N GLU A 42 12.94 7.51 5.15
CA GLU A 42 13.83 7.11 6.22
C GLU A 42 13.32 7.65 7.57
N VAL A 43 13.93 7.19 8.65
CA VAL A 43 13.70 7.78 9.96
C VAL A 43 14.15 9.24 9.93
N PHE A 44 13.25 10.16 10.22
CA PHE A 44 13.59 11.57 10.28
C PHE A 44 14.56 11.84 11.44
N SER A 45 15.54 12.66 11.17
CA SER A 45 16.45 13.11 12.24
C SER A 45 15.73 14.07 13.19
N ASN A 46 16.37 14.37 14.31
CA ASN A 46 15.87 15.37 15.26
C ASN A 46 15.75 16.79 14.66
N LEU A 47 16.44 17.06 13.55
CA LEU A 47 16.32 18.34 12.85
C LEU A 47 15.03 18.47 12.05
N GLY A 48 14.27 17.40 11.92
CA GLY A 48 13.11 17.37 11.05
C GLY A 48 13.50 17.25 9.58
N GLY A 49 12.57 17.58 8.71
CA GLY A 49 12.81 17.58 7.26
C GLY A 49 11.55 17.33 6.46
N VAL A 50 11.74 17.17 5.16
CA VAL A 50 10.68 16.91 4.21
C VAL A 50 11.03 15.68 3.38
N ALA A 51 10.08 14.77 3.23
CA ALA A 51 10.19 13.63 2.32
C ALA A 51 9.05 13.69 1.31
N ALA A 52 9.36 13.50 0.04
CA ALA A 52 8.37 13.33 -1.02
C ALA A 52 8.49 11.91 -1.59
N CYS A 53 7.37 11.23 -1.70
CA CYS A 53 7.30 9.83 -2.10
C CYS A 53 6.15 9.61 -3.06
N ALA A 54 6.33 8.74 -4.06
CA ALA A 54 5.20 8.14 -4.74
C ALA A 54 4.42 7.26 -3.75
N ALA A 55 3.10 7.33 -3.77
CA ALA A 55 2.26 6.51 -2.91
C ALA A 55 1.45 5.54 -3.76
N ILE A 56 1.73 4.26 -3.58
CA ILE A 56 1.06 3.17 -4.28
C ILE A 56 0.08 2.53 -3.32
N VAL A 57 -1.20 2.75 -3.56
CA VAL A 57 -2.29 2.23 -2.74
C VAL A 57 -3.01 1.16 -3.54
N HIS A 58 -3.10 -0.03 -2.98
CA HIS A 58 -3.74 -1.19 -3.61
C HIS A 58 -4.92 -1.68 -2.78
N GLU A 59 -5.99 -2.04 -3.45
CA GLU A 59 -7.00 -2.95 -2.93
C GLU A 59 -6.88 -4.30 -3.65
N GLY A 60 -6.26 -5.27 -2.99
CA GLY A 60 -5.91 -6.53 -3.65
C GLY A 60 -4.96 -6.30 -4.82
N ALA A 61 -5.35 -6.71 -6.03
CA ALA A 61 -4.57 -6.51 -7.26
C ALA A 61 -4.82 -5.17 -7.96
N LEU A 62 -5.77 -4.36 -7.47
CA LEU A 62 -6.18 -3.12 -8.10
C LEU A 62 -5.47 -1.92 -7.47
N LEU A 63 -4.86 -1.09 -8.33
CA LEU A 63 -4.36 0.22 -7.93
C LEU A 63 -5.53 1.15 -7.65
N ASN A 64 -5.50 1.79 -6.49
CA ASN A 64 -6.44 2.85 -6.14
C ASN A 64 -5.73 4.20 -6.18
N GLN A 65 -6.23 5.11 -7.01
CA GLN A 65 -5.71 6.48 -7.11
C GLN A 65 -6.58 7.50 -6.36
N GLU A 66 -7.79 7.10 -6.00
CA GLU A 66 -8.78 7.90 -5.29
C GLU A 66 -8.70 7.70 -3.76
N TRP A 67 -7.53 7.91 -3.22
CA TRP A 67 -7.28 7.82 -1.79
C TRP A 67 -7.03 9.20 -1.18
N THR A 68 -7.25 9.30 0.12
CA THR A 68 -6.89 10.45 0.95
C THR A 68 -5.86 10.07 1.98
N VAL A 69 -5.13 11.05 2.50
CA VAL A 69 -4.14 10.84 3.54
C VAL A 69 -4.29 11.89 4.63
N SER A 70 -4.11 11.48 5.87
CA SER A 70 -4.11 12.34 7.05
C SER A 70 -3.12 11.80 8.09
N VAL A 71 -2.81 12.59 9.10
CA VAL A 71 -2.03 12.12 10.26
C VAL A 71 -2.98 11.81 11.40
N ASP A 72 -2.89 10.61 11.96
CA ASP A 72 -3.70 10.23 13.11
C ASP A 72 -3.41 11.14 14.31
N ASN A 73 -4.49 11.52 15.01
CA ASN A 73 -4.44 12.42 16.17
C ASN A 73 -3.89 13.82 15.87
N ASN A 74 -3.63 14.14 14.61
CA ASN A 74 -3.21 15.45 14.14
C ASN A 74 -2.13 16.12 15.03
N PRO A 75 -0.98 15.47 15.27
CA PRO A 75 0.09 16.06 16.05
C PRO A 75 0.67 17.29 15.31
N ASP A 76 1.10 18.29 16.05
CA ASP A 76 1.58 19.56 15.52
C ASP A 76 2.96 19.51 14.86
N TRP A 77 3.71 18.42 15.06
CA TRP A 77 5.08 18.27 14.59
C TRP A 77 5.24 17.55 13.25
N VAL A 78 4.16 16.98 12.71
CA VAL A 78 4.16 16.30 11.42
C VAL A 78 2.91 16.67 10.62
N SER A 79 3.10 16.89 9.34
CA SER A 79 2.02 17.12 8.40
C SER A 79 2.23 16.29 7.15
N VAL A 80 1.14 16.00 6.44
CA VAL A 80 1.16 15.27 5.19
C VAL A 80 0.20 15.91 4.21
N GLU A 81 0.59 15.93 2.95
CA GLU A 81 -0.28 16.35 1.86
C GLU A 81 -0.16 15.39 0.67
N LYS A 82 -1.27 15.19 -0.03
CA LYS A 82 -1.28 14.48 -1.31
C LYS A 82 -0.71 15.41 -2.38
N ILE A 83 0.23 14.90 -3.17
CA ILE A 83 0.91 15.64 -4.22
C ILE A 83 0.91 14.84 -5.52
N ASP A 84 1.21 15.51 -6.63
CA ASP A 84 1.65 14.86 -7.85
C ASP A 84 3.17 14.66 -7.75
N TYR A 85 3.58 13.39 -7.77
CA TYR A 85 4.99 13.03 -7.65
C TYR A 85 5.56 12.70 -9.02
N ASP A 86 6.61 13.42 -9.39
CA ASP A 86 7.33 13.18 -10.64
C ASP A 86 8.43 12.14 -10.40
N SER A 87 8.18 10.93 -10.89
CA SER A 87 9.18 9.89 -10.88
C SER A 87 9.95 9.90 -12.20
N SER A 88 11.25 10.16 -12.14
CA SER A 88 12.12 9.89 -13.27
C SER A 88 12.36 8.38 -13.35
N PHE A 89 11.61 7.71 -14.19
CA PHE A 89 11.86 6.31 -14.49
C PHE A 89 12.98 6.22 -15.53
N THR A 90 14.19 5.96 -15.06
CA THR A 90 15.29 5.52 -15.93
C THR A 90 15.06 4.06 -16.28
N GLY A 91 14.10 3.80 -17.16
CA GLY A 91 13.91 2.48 -17.75
C GLY A 91 15.01 2.21 -18.75
N THR A 92 15.44 0.97 -18.85
CA THR A 92 16.41 0.45 -19.81
C THR A 92 15.91 0.44 -21.28
N TYR A 93 14.81 1.08 -21.56
CA TYR A 93 14.31 1.28 -22.91
C TYR A 93 14.90 2.55 -23.49
N GLU A 94 15.74 2.35 -24.47
CA GLU A 94 16.37 3.32 -25.37
C GLU A 94 15.88 4.78 -25.26
N GLY A 95 16.59 5.59 -24.48
CA GLY A 95 16.67 7.02 -24.66
C GLY A 95 15.47 7.88 -24.22
N ASP A 96 14.40 7.30 -23.71
CA ASP A 96 13.26 8.05 -23.23
C ASP A 96 13.26 8.17 -21.69
N ASP A 97 13.89 9.23 -21.20
CA ASP A 97 13.70 9.73 -19.83
C ASP A 97 12.26 10.25 -19.68
N LYS A 98 11.30 9.32 -19.57
CA LYS A 98 9.92 9.70 -19.30
C LYS A 98 9.74 9.97 -17.81
N VAL A 99 9.51 11.22 -17.48
CA VAL A 99 8.96 11.58 -16.18
C VAL A 99 7.50 11.16 -16.16
N VAL A 100 7.17 10.20 -15.30
CA VAL A 100 5.80 9.77 -15.06
C VAL A 100 5.31 10.42 -13.77
N THR A 101 4.24 11.19 -13.88
CA THR A 101 3.57 11.79 -12.73
C THR A 101 2.62 10.76 -12.12
N VAL A 102 2.77 10.49 -10.84
CA VAL A 102 1.95 9.56 -10.07
C VAL A 102 1.47 10.23 -8.79
N PRO A 103 0.35 9.78 -8.21
CA PRO A 103 -0.06 10.26 -6.89
C PRO A 103 1.01 9.96 -5.84
N GLY A 104 1.29 10.94 -5.02
CA GLY A 104 2.29 10.83 -3.98
C GLY A 104 1.93 11.60 -2.73
N VAL A 105 2.84 11.61 -1.79
CA VAL A 105 2.73 12.35 -0.53
C VAL A 105 3.97 13.18 -0.28
N ARG A 106 3.78 14.35 0.30
CA ARG A 106 4.83 15.13 0.94
C ARG A 106 4.62 15.07 2.44
N ILE A 107 5.64 14.61 3.14
CA ILE A 107 5.65 14.49 4.61
C ILE A 107 6.60 15.55 5.13
N SER A 108 6.13 16.45 5.98
CA SER A 108 6.92 17.50 6.60
C SER A 108 6.98 17.26 8.11
N VAL A 109 8.17 17.23 8.65
CA VAL A 109 8.44 16.91 10.06
C VAL A 109 9.22 18.06 10.69
N GLU A 110 8.67 18.63 11.76
CA GLU A 110 9.28 19.69 12.53
C GLU A 110 10.44 19.18 13.39
N PRO A 111 11.40 20.03 13.77
CA PRO A 111 12.49 19.63 14.65
C PRO A 111 12.00 19.04 15.97
N ASN A 112 12.66 17.97 16.42
CA ASN A 112 12.41 17.36 17.71
C ASN A 112 13.40 17.93 18.74
N THR A 113 12.95 18.85 19.57
CA THR A 113 13.75 19.45 20.64
C THR A 113 13.65 18.68 21.94
N SER A 114 12.87 17.61 21.98
CA SER A 114 12.74 16.72 23.14
C SER A 114 13.82 15.64 23.14
N SER A 115 14.04 15.03 24.28
CA SER A 115 14.95 13.88 24.42
C SER A 115 14.31 12.54 24.06
N VAL A 116 13.09 12.55 23.55
CA VAL A 116 12.27 11.34 23.29
C VAL A 116 12.05 11.20 21.78
N LYS A 117 12.19 9.98 21.28
CA LYS A 117 11.76 9.62 19.92
C LYS A 117 10.27 9.85 19.76
N ARG A 118 9.87 10.28 18.57
CA ARG A 118 8.46 10.52 18.21
C ARG A 118 8.02 9.57 17.10
N THR A 119 6.78 9.18 17.17
CA THR A 119 6.13 8.32 16.17
C THR A 119 4.79 8.93 15.78
N ALA A 120 4.49 8.93 14.50
CA ALA A 120 3.21 9.31 13.94
C ALA A 120 2.72 8.25 12.95
N TYR A 121 1.43 8.23 12.71
CA TYR A 121 0.80 7.33 11.76
C TYR A 121 0.11 8.13 10.66
N LEU A 122 0.53 7.90 9.43
CA LEU A 122 -0.20 8.39 8.26
C LEU A 122 -1.34 7.42 7.99
N ARG A 123 -2.55 7.92 7.88
CA ARG A 123 -3.73 7.12 7.53
C ARG A 123 -4.11 7.36 6.08
N PHE A 124 -4.04 6.31 5.29
CA PHE A 124 -4.54 6.28 3.92
C PHE A 124 -5.93 5.69 3.93
N SER A 125 -6.88 6.37 3.33
CA SER A 125 -8.29 5.96 3.28
C SER A 125 -8.80 5.97 1.86
N VAL A 126 -9.66 5.01 1.54
CA VAL A 126 -10.33 4.88 0.25
C VAL A 126 -11.82 5.10 0.38
N ALA A 127 -12.51 5.35 -0.73
CA ALA A 127 -13.89 5.80 -0.76
C ALA A 127 -14.90 4.81 -0.14
N ASP A 128 -14.61 3.52 -0.11
CA ASP A 128 -15.46 2.48 0.49
C ASP A 128 -15.30 2.34 2.01
N GLY A 129 -14.51 3.20 2.65
CA GLY A 129 -14.27 3.23 4.09
C GLY A 129 -13.08 2.40 4.57
N GLY A 130 -12.37 1.71 3.68
CA GLY A 130 -11.12 1.02 4.00
C GLY A 130 -10.01 2.01 4.35
N SER A 131 -9.17 1.68 5.33
CA SER A 131 -8.01 2.48 5.68
C SER A 131 -6.84 1.62 6.14
N ILE A 132 -5.63 2.16 5.96
CA ILE A 132 -4.38 1.56 6.44
C ILE A 132 -3.46 2.65 6.96
N THR A 133 -2.64 2.34 7.94
CA THR A 133 -1.67 3.28 8.49
C THR A 133 -0.25 2.95 8.07
N TYR A 134 0.53 4.00 7.89
CA TYR A 134 1.97 3.95 7.63
C TYR A 134 2.72 4.67 8.75
N LEU A 135 3.75 4.02 9.30
CA LEU A 135 4.49 4.52 10.45
C LEU A 135 5.57 5.52 10.05
N ILE A 136 5.60 6.67 10.70
CA ILE A 136 6.66 7.69 10.59
C ILE A 136 7.37 7.79 11.93
N ASN A 137 8.68 7.68 11.89
CA ASN A 137 9.55 7.80 13.08
C ASN A 137 10.45 9.00 12.98
N GLN A 138 10.67 9.65 14.12
CA GLN A 138 11.66 10.70 14.26
C GLN A 138 12.57 10.43 15.46
N SER A 139 13.86 10.56 15.25
CA SER A 139 14.84 10.41 16.31
C SER A 139 14.82 11.57 17.33
N ARG A 140 15.41 11.33 18.47
CA ARG A 140 15.67 12.31 19.52
C ARG A 140 16.87 13.17 19.21
#